data_680ed36e8d5df5cdbeba53a7713b8816
#
_entry.id   680ed36e8d5df5cdbeba53a7713b8816
#
_cell.length_a   1.000
_cell.length_b   1.000
_cell.length_c   1.000
_cell.angle_alpha   90.00
_cell.angle_beta   90.00
_cell.angle_gamma   90.00
#
_symmetry.space_group_name_H-M   'P 1'
#
loop_
_entity.id
_entity.type
_entity.pdbx_description
1 polymer ?
#
loop_
_entity_poly.entity_id
_entity_poly.type
_entity_poly.pdbx_seq_one_letter_code
_entity_poly.pdbx_strand_id
1 'polypeptide(L)'
;MSDQRGAMSRPGKIVCVGRNYAAHARELGNTVPEQPLLFLKPPSAVIGHGEAIVLPEASWRVEHEAEIGVVVGRTLRRASEVEARAAVAGITCANDVTARDLQKSDGQWTRAKGFDTFCPVGPRLVPIDPAGFDFGALEVACRVNGALRQHGRAADMAFPIPMLLAYISGIMTLEPGDLVLTGTPEGVGPLVAGDVVEVEVSGVGVLTNPVVAG
;
A
#
# COMPACT_ATOMS: atom_id res chain seq x y z
N MET A 1 0.18 -31.03 4.44
CA MET A 1 -0.70 -30.35 3.48
C MET A 1 -0.64 -28.89 3.82
N SER A 2 0.20 -28.11 3.11
CA SER A 2 0.35 -26.66 3.32
C SER A 2 -0.95 -25.97 2.93
N ASP A 3 -1.47 -25.17 3.85
CA ASP A 3 -2.68 -24.37 3.63
C ASP A 3 -2.38 -23.28 2.57
N GLN A 4 -2.67 -23.59 1.31
CA GLN A 4 -2.55 -22.66 0.17
C GLN A 4 -3.75 -21.71 0.06
N ARG A 5 -4.61 -21.66 1.08
CA ARG A 5 -5.76 -20.75 1.11
C ARG A 5 -5.31 -19.36 1.56
N GLY A 6 -4.96 -18.51 0.61
CA GLY A 6 -4.74 -17.08 0.84
C GLY A 6 -3.46 -16.45 0.28
N ALA A 7 -2.60 -17.20 -0.40
CA ALA A 7 -1.49 -16.58 -1.11
C ALA A 7 -2.03 -15.75 -2.27
N MET A 8 -1.77 -14.45 -2.26
CA MET A 8 -2.08 -13.59 -3.41
C MET A 8 -1.25 -14.04 -4.62
N SER A 9 -1.92 -14.21 -5.77
CA SER A 9 -1.18 -14.29 -7.03
C SER A 9 -0.45 -12.96 -7.26
N ARG A 10 0.69 -13.02 -7.94
CA ARG A 10 1.44 -11.81 -8.30
C ARG A 10 0.54 -10.87 -9.10
N PRO A 11 0.36 -9.59 -8.69
CA PRO A 11 -0.50 -8.66 -9.40
C PRO A 11 0.05 -8.35 -10.81
N GLY A 12 -0.84 -8.04 -11.75
CA GLY A 12 -0.44 -7.56 -13.07
C GLY A 12 0.23 -6.21 -13.00
N LYS A 13 -0.31 -5.33 -12.16
CA LYS A 13 0.27 -4.03 -11.79
C LYS A 13 -0.10 -3.65 -10.36
N ILE A 14 0.70 -2.75 -9.80
CA ILE A 14 0.48 -2.15 -8.47
C ILE A 14 0.36 -0.65 -8.68
N VAL A 15 -0.85 -0.12 -8.47
CA VAL A 15 -1.11 1.31 -8.54
C VAL A 15 -1.12 1.89 -7.14
N CYS A 16 -0.31 2.90 -6.90
CA CYS A 16 -0.15 3.51 -5.58
C CYS A 16 -0.63 4.95 -5.59
N VAL A 17 -1.12 5.41 -4.44
CA VAL A 17 -1.67 6.76 -4.27
C VAL A 17 -0.82 7.54 -3.26
N GLY A 18 -0.16 8.59 -3.74
CA GLY A 18 0.62 9.47 -2.88
C GLY A 18 -0.24 10.55 -2.22
N ARG A 19 0.14 10.97 -0.98
CA ARG A 19 -0.43 12.11 -0.26
C ARG A 19 -1.95 12.02 -0.01
N ASN A 20 -2.47 10.84 0.25
CA ASN A 20 -3.89 10.61 0.46
C ASN A 20 -4.36 10.86 1.90
N TYR A 21 -3.45 11.16 2.82
CA TYR A 21 -3.75 11.61 4.19
C TYR A 21 -3.19 13.00 4.41
N ALA A 22 -4.05 13.93 4.84
CA ALA A 22 -3.68 15.33 5.00
C ALA A 22 -2.55 15.56 6.03
N ALA A 23 -2.54 14.77 7.11
CA ALA A 23 -1.50 14.84 8.13
C ALA A 23 -0.16 14.36 7.58
N HIS A 24 -0.12 13.24 6.85
CA HIS A 24 1.09 12.76 6.17
C HIS A 24 1.61 13.74 5.11
N ALA A 25 0.72 14.35 4.32
CA ALA A 25 1.13 15.36 3.35
C ALA A 25 1.85 16.53 4.06
N ARG A 26 1.29 17.02 5.17
CA ARG A 26 1.91 18.10 5.98
C ARG A 26 3.23 17.69 6.62
N GLU A 27 3.34 16.46 7.14
CA GLU A 27 4.57 15.89 7.71
C GLU A 27 5.75 15.99 6.74
N LEU A 28 5.50 15.76 5.45
CA LEU A 28 6.51 15.85 4.40
C LEU A 28 6.63 17.24 3.75
N GLY A 29 5.97 18.27 4.32
CA GLY A 29 6.00 19.63 3.80
C GLY A 29 5.19 19.82 2.52
N ASN A 30 4.20 18.97 2.27
CA ASN A 30 3.33 19.01 1.10
C ASN A 30 1.88 19.36 1.48
N THR A 31 1.06 19.59 0.47
CA THR A 31 -0.40 19.68 0.58
C THR A 31 -1.06 18.47 -0.08
N VAL A 32 -2.29 18.20 0.31
CA VAL A 32 -3.14 17.25 -0.42
C VAL A 32 -3.36 17.80 -1.83
N PRO A 33 -3.11 17.01 -2.88
CA PRO A 33 -3.34 17.45 -4.26
C PRO A 33 -4.84 17.56 -4.55
N GLU A 34 -5.23 18.34 -5.57
CA GLU A 34 -6.63 18.45 -6.02
C GLU A 34 -7.17 17.15 -6.63
N GLN A 35 -6.30 16.31 -7.15
CA GLN A 35 -6.60 15.00 -7.74
C GLN A 35 -5.64 13.95 -7.20
N PRO A 36 -6.02 12.65 -7.18
CA PRO A 36 -5.13 11.59 -6.73
C PRO A 36 -3.80 11.59 -7.47
N LEU A 37 -2.70 11.64 -6.73
CA LEU A 37 -1.35 11.51 -7.26
C LEU A 37 -1.02 10.02 -7.39
N LEU A 38 -0.87 9.55 -8.63
CA LEU A 38 -0.64 8.14 -8.91
C LEU A 38 0.82 7.86 -9.26
N PHE A 39 1.30 6.69 -8.84
CA PHE A 39 2.55 6.09 -9.29
C PHE A 39 2.43 4.57 -9.30
N LEU A 40 3.40 3.88 -9.85
CA LEU A 40 3.41 2.42 -9.96
C LEU A 40 4.60 1.83 -9.20
N LYS A 41 4.39 0.66 -8.59
CA LYS A 41 5.47 -0.24 -8.18
C LYS A 41 5.49 -1.44 -9.14
N PRO A 42 6.67 -1.96 -9.50
CA PRO A 42 6.75 -3.16 -10.32
C PRO A 42 6.29 -4.39 -9.52
N PRO A 43 5.63 -5.37 -10.16
CA PRO A 43 5.25 -6.61 -9.48
C PRO A 43 6.43 -7.39 -8.88
N SER A 44 7.67 -7.16 -9.37
CA SER A 44 8.90 -7.76 -8.81
C SER A 44 9.23 -7.26 -7.40
N ALA A 45 8.69 -6.09 -6.99
CA ALA A 45 8.89 -5.57 -5.64
C ALA A 45 8.09 -6.32 -4.56
N VAL A 46 7.11 -7.16 -4.95
CA VAL A 46 6.22 -7.86 -4.00
C VAL A 46 6.97 -8.94 -3.25
N ILE A 47 6.82 -8.90 -1.93
CA ILE A 47 7.18 -9.96 -0.98
C ILE A 47 6.00 -10.25 -0.05
N GLY A 48 5.97 -11.45 0.51
CA GLY A 48 4.94 -11.91 1.44
C GLY A 48 5.30 -11.71 2.91
N HIS A 49 4.41 -12.21 3.77
CA HIS A 49 4.63 -12.26 5.21
C HIS A 49 5.85 -13.11 5.57
N GLY A 50 6.72 -12.59 6.42
CA GLY A 50 7.94 -13.26 6.88
C GLY A 50 9.14 -13.08 5.94
N GLU A 51 8.96 -12.63 4.70
CA GLU A 51 10.07 -12.35 3.79
C GLU A 51 10.75 -11.02 4.15
N ALA A 52 12.07 -10.91 3.88
CA ALA A 52 12.86 -9.77 4.31
C ALA A 52 12.73 -8.57 3.37
N ILE A 53 12.59 -7.36 3.94
CA ILE A 53 12.84 -6.11 3.25
C ILE A 53 14.35 -5.92 3.17
N VAL A 54 14.90 -5.78 1.97
CA VAL A 54 16.34 -5.63 1.72
C VAL A 54 16.67 -4.16 1.49
N LEU A 55 17.50 -3.58 2.35
CA LEU A 55 17.95 -2.19 2.21
C LEU A 55 18.98 -2.08 1.09
N PRO A 56 18.73 -1.34 -0.01
CA PRO A 56 19.67 -1.23 -1.12
C PRO A 56 20.84 -0.31 -0.75
N GLU A 57 22.06 -0.66 -1.17
CA GLU A 57 23.25 0.19 -1.02
C GLU A 57 23.08 1.59 -1.67
N ALA A 58 22.20 1.69 -2.67
CA ALA A 58 21.93 2.92 -3.41
C ALA A 58 21.16 3.98 -2.61
N SER A 59 20.62 3.63 -1.44
CA SER A 59 19.84 4.56 -0.60
C SER A 59 20.35 4.56 0.84
N TRP A 60 20.52 5.75 1.39
CA TRP A 60 20.89 5.91 2.80
C TRP A 60 19.69 6.13 3.72
N ARG A 61 18.46 6.22 3.14
CA ARG A 61 17.24 6.46 3.91
C ARG A 61 16.04 5.72 3.32
N VAL A 62 15.81 4.51 3.80
CA VAL A 62 14.62 3.72 3.49
C VAL A 62 13.60 3.87 4.60
N GLU A 63 12.33 4.10 4.26
CA GLU A 63 11.23 4.32 5.22
C GLU A 63 10.08 3.35 4.97
N HIS A 64 9.33 3.03 6.05
CA HIS A 64 8.07 2.30 6.00
C HIS A 64 6.91 3.23 5.66
N GLU A 65 5.91 2.71 4.95
CA GLU A 65 4.63 3.37 4.66
C GLU A 65 3.52 2.31 4.74
N ALA A 66 2.87 2.19 5.91
CA ALA A 66 1.77 1.24 6.10
C ALA A 66 0.51 1.68 5.38
N GLU A 67 -0.09 0.79 4.61
CA GLU A 67 -1.23 1.07 3.76
C GLU A 67 -2.28 -0.04 3.77
N ILE A 68 -3.51 0.34 3.41
CA ILE A 68 -4.56 -0.62 3.05
C ILE A 68 -4.33 -1.00 1.59
N GLY A 69 -4.11 -2.28 1.33
CA GLY A 69 -4.08 -2.83 -0.03
C GLY A 69 -5.48 -3.28 -0.46
N VAL A 70 -5.89 -2.87 -1.65
CA VAL A 70 -7.18 -3.24 -2.26
C VAL A 70 -6.92 -4.06 -3.50
N VAL A 71 -7.51 -5.27 -3.57
CA VAL A 71 -7.39 -6.16 -4.73
C VAL A 71 -8.63 -6.06 -5.59
N VAL A 72 -8.42 -5.83 -6.87
CA VAL A 72 -9.48 -5.73 -7.87
C VAL A 72 -9.95 -7.13 -8.28
N GLY A 73 -11.25 -7.34 -8.33
CA GLY A 73 -11.87 -8.64 -8.66
C GLY A 73 -12.50 -8.71 -10.05
N ARG A 74 -12.73 -7.56 -10.68
CA ARG A 74 -13.31 -7.47 -12.03
C ARG A 74 -12.65 -6.35 -12.81
N THR A 75 -12.59 -6.49 -14.14
CA THR A 75 -12.07 -5.43 -15.01
C THR A 75 -12.84 -4.13 -14.82
N LEU A 76 -12.11 -3.04 -14.56
CA LEU A 76 -12.63 -1.69 -14.45
C LEU A 76 -12.01 -0.80 -15.53
N ARG A 77 -12.85 -0.13 -16.31
CA ARG A 77 -12.44 0.84 -17.31
C ARG A 77 -13.47 1.96 -17.40
N ARG A 78 -13.07 3.19 -17.03
CA ARG A 78 -13.95 4.37 -16.96
C ARG A 78 -15.20 4.10 -16.12
N ALA A 79 -15.02 3.43 -15.01
CA ALA A 79 -16.09 2.99 -14.13
C ALA A 79 -16.57 4.14 -13.23
N SER A 80 -17.84 4.11 -12.89
CA SER A 80 -18.41 4.91 -11.81
C SER A 80 -17.90 4.41 -10.45
N GLU A 81 -18.06 5.22 -9.40
CA GLU A 81 -17.69 4.81 -8.03
C GLU A 81 -18.51 3.58 -7.56
N VAL A 82 -19.75 3.46 -7.99
CA VAL A 82 -20.61 2.32 -7.67
C VAL A 82 -20.06 1.03 -8.29
N GLU A 83 -19.68 1.07 -9.57
CA GLU A 83 -19.06 -0.06 -10.27
C GLU A 83 -17.68 -0.39 -9.68
N ALA A 84 -16.88 0.63 -9.37
CA ALA A 84 -15.58 0.51 -8.75
C ALA A 84 -15.67 -0.16 -7.37
N ARG A 85 -16.59 0.31 -6.53
CA ARG A 85 -16.91 -0.31 -5.24
C ARG A 85 -17.24 -1.80 -5.40
N ALA A 86 -18.14 -2.12 -6.33
CA ALA A 86 -18.61 -3.49 -6.57
C ALA A 86 -17.52 -4.42 -7.16
N ALA A 87 -16.41 -3.87 -7.62
CA ALA A 87 -15.30 -4.63 -8.20
C ALA A 87 -14.20 -5.00 -7.20
N VAL A 88 -14.29 -4.57 -5.95
CA VAL A 88 -13.32 -4.94 -4.92
C VAL A 88 -13.48 -6.42 -4.58
N ALA A 89 -12.42 -7.21 -4.77
CA ALA A 89 -12.39 -8.62 -4.38
C ALA A 89 -12.09 -8.81 -2.89
N GLY A 90 -11.25 -7.94 -2.33
CA GLY A 90 -10.83 -8.03 -0.94
C GLY A 90 -9.78 -6.99 -0.56
N ILE A 91 -9.38 -7.05 0.70
CA ILE A 91 -8.40 -6.17 1.32
C ILE A 91 -7.24 -6.96 1.92
N THR A 92 -6.09 -6.32 2.03
CA THR A 92 -4.85 -6.88 2.59
C THR A 92 -4.04 -5.77 3.25
N CYS A 93 -3.05 -6.11 4.09
CA CYS A 93 -2.04 -5.15 4.52
C CYS A 93 -1.01 -4.96 3.41
N ALA A 94 -0.47 -3.76 3.30
CA ALA A 94 0.64 -3.46 2.42
C ALA A 94 1.63 -2.49 3.07
N ASN A 95 2.89 -2.53 2.63
CA ASN A 95 3.92 -1.57 3.02
C ASN A 95 4.54 -0.99 1.75
N ASP A 96 4.30 0.29 1.49
CA ASP A 96 4.91 1.01 0.36
C ASP A 96 6.31 1.51 0.72
N VAL A 97 7.25 0.57 0.91
CA VAL A 97 8.63 0.87 1.29
C VAL A 97 9.26 1.84 0.30
N THR A 98 9.93 2.86 0.85
CA THR A 98 10.37 4.02 0.07
C THR A 98 11.82 4.40 0.38
N ALA A 99 12.68 4.47 -0.65
CA ALA A 99 13.98 5.12 -0.59
C ALA A 99 13.79 6.64 -0.63
N ARG A 100 13.68 7.28 0.53
CA ARG A 100 13.20 8.66 0.69
C ARG A 100 14.15 9.70 0.11
N ASP A 101 15.45 9.46 0.18
CA ASP A 101 16.48 10.28 -0.44
C ASP A 101 16.35 10.27 -1.98
N LEU A 102 16.13 9.10 -2.57
CA LEU A 102 15.93 8.95 -4.02
C LEU A 102 14.60 9.55 -4.47
N GLN A 103 13.55 9.41 -3.65
CA GLN A 103 12.26 10.04 -3.94
C GLN A 103 12.37 11.57 -4.08
N LYS A 104 13.25 12.19 -3.27
CA LYS A 104 13.48 13.64 -3.33
C LYS A 104 14.37 14.05 -4.49
N SER A 105 15.35 13.22 -4.86
CA SER A 105 16.35 13.56 -5.88
C SER A 105 15.87 13.34 -7.31
N ASP A 106 15.05 12.29 -7.55
CA ASP A 106 14.78 11.81 -8.91
C ASP A 106 13.60 12.53 -9.61
N GLY A 107 12.73 13.21 -8.91
CA GLY A 107 11.50 13.78 -9.49
C GLY A 107 10.47 12.73 -9.93
N GLN A 108 10.89 11.60 -10.48
CA GLN A 108 10.07 10.42 -10.78
C GLN A 108 10.32 9.34 -9.74
N TRP A 109 9.26 8.75 -9.16
CA TRP A 109 9.39 7.86 -7.99
C TRP A 109 9.72 6.41 -8.32
N THR A 110 9.88 6.06 -9.60
CA THR A 110 10.09 4.67 -10.04
C THR A 110 11.24 3.99 -9.30
N ARG A 111 12.41 4.62 -9.22
CA ARG A 111 13.56 4.06 -8.52
C ARG A 111 13.35 4.01 -7.01
N ALA A 112 12.83 5.08 -6.43
CA ALA A 112 12.60 5.18 -4.99
C ALA A 112 11.59 4.15 -4.44
N LYS A 113 10.65 3.71 -5.27
CA LYS A 113 9.52 2.84 -4.93
C LYS A 113 9.64 1.42 -5.51
N GLY A 114 10.55 1.21 -6.48
CA GLY A 114 10.58 0.03 -7.33
C GLY A 114 11.68 -1.00 -7.02
N PHE A 115 12.46 -0.84 -5.97
CA PHE A 115 13.44 -1.86 -5.57
C PHE A 115 12.73 -3.19 -5.28
N ASP A 116 13.39 -4.29 -5.56
CA ASP A 116 12.95 -5.61 -5.10
C ASP A 116 12.71 -5.56 -3.60
N THR A 117 11.71 -6.29 -3.11
CA THR A 117 11.27 -6.33 -1.70
C THR A 117 10.56 -5.08 -1.16
N PHE A 118 10.41 -4.02 -1.96
CA PHE A 118 9.80 -2.76 -1.49
C PHE A 118 8.25 -2.73 -1.50
N CYS A 119 7.61 -3.87 -1.70
CA CYS A 119 6.15 -4.00 -1.61
C CYS A 119 5.75 -5.25 -0.81
N PRO A 120 5.99 -5.28 0.51
CA PRO A 120 5.40 -6.31 1.37
C PRO A 120 3.88 -6.29 1.31
N VAL A 121 3.24 -7.46 1.10
CA VAL A 121 1.79 -7.62 1.02
C VAL A 121 1.35 -8.89 1.73
N GLY A 122 0.28 -8.83 2.51
CA GLY A 122 -0.23 -9.98 3.26
C GLY A 122 -0.87 -9.60 4.61
N PRO A 123 -0.90 -10.47 5.60
CA PRO A 123 -0.49 -11.89 5.53
C PRO A 123 -1.44 -12.73 4.69
N ARG A 124 -2.60 -12.19 4.34
CA ARG A 124 -3.64 -12.83 3.53
C ARG A 124 -4.49 -11.79 2.81
N LEU A 125 -5.15 -12.20 1.75
CA LEU A 125 -6.27 -11.48 1.15
C LEU A 125 -7.55 -11.86 1.91
N VAL A 126 -8.25 -10.87 2.43
CA VAL A 126 -9.57 -11.05 3.06
C VAL A 126 -10.65 -10.66 2.05
N PRO A 127 -11.41 -11.63 1.51
CA PRO A 127 -12.53 -11.34 0.63
C PRO A 127 -13.58 -10.52 1.36
N ILE A 128 -14.23 -9.60 0.65
CA ILE A 128 -15.32 -8.79 1.19
C ILE A 128 -16.57 -8.91 0.32
N ASP A 129 -17.74 -8.70 0.94
CA ASP A 129 -18.95 -8.33 0.20
C ASP A 129 -18.99 -6.80 0.05
N PRO A 130 -18.65 -6.26 -1.13
CA PRO A 130 -18.53 -4.81 -1.29
C PRO A 130 -19.85 -4.07 -1.12
N ALA A 131 -21.01 -4.74 -1.22
CA ALA A 131 -22.31 -4.08 -1.11
C ALA A 131 -22.58 -3.55 0.30
N GLY A 132 -22.22 -4.35 1.33
CA GLY A 132 -22.41 -4.01 2.75
C GLY A 132 -21.14 -3.55 3.48
N PHE A 133 -19.98 -3.54 2.82
CA PHE A 133 -18.70 -3.29 3.47
C PHE A 133 -18.47 -1.80 3.74
N ASP A 134 -18.16 -1.43 4.96
CA ASP A 134 -17.78 -0.05 5.31
C ASP A 134 -16.26 0.14 5.16
N PHE A 135 -15.84 0.67 4.00
CA PHE A 135 -14.44 0.98 3.76
C PHE A 135 -13.89 2.04 4.72
N GLY A 136 -14.73 2.98 5.17
CA GLY A 136 -14.33 4.04 6.09
C GLY A 136 -13.99 3.55 7.49
N ALA A 137 -14.54 2.41 7.90
CA ALA A 137 -14.26 1.79 9.20
C ALA A 137 -12.89 1.10 9.28
N LEU A 138 -12.20 0.91 8.15
CA LEU A 138 -10.87 0.30 8.14
C LEU A 138 -9.85 1.18 8.87
N GLU A 139 -9.01 0.54 9.67
CA GLU A 139 -7.86 1.16 10.32
C GLU A 139 -6.57 0.49 9.84
N VAL A 140 -5.50 1.27 9.72
CA VAL A 140 -4.16 0.81 9.41
C VAL A 140 -3.19 1.30 10.47
N ALA A 141 -2.28 0.41 10.91
CA ALA A 141 -1.23 0.75 11.85
C ALA A 141 0.11 0.17 11.41
N CYS A 142 1.20 0.85 11.79
CA CYS A 142 2.56 0.33 11.66
C CYS A 142 3.25 0.29 13.02
N ARG A 143 3.95 -0.81 13.28
CA ARG A 143 4.90 -0.91 14.38
C ARG A 143 6.28 -1.25 13.84
N VAL A 144 7.29 -0.68 14.46
CA VAL A 144 8.69 -1.05 14.22
C VAL A 144 9.27 -1.49 15.56
N ASN A 145 9.73 -2.72 15.65
CA ASN A 145 10.20 -3.36 16.88
C ASN A 145 9.17 -3.27 18.02
N GLY A 146 7.90 -3.47 17.71
CA GLY A 146 6.77 -3.38 18.62
C GLY A 146 6.32 -1.96 18.98
N ALA A 147 7.09 -0.91 18.66
CA ALA A 147 6.72 0.48 18.93
C ALA A 147 5.78 1.01 17.83
N LEU A 148 4.60 1.51 18.21
CA LEU A 148 3.65 2.13 17.29
C LEU A 148 4.28 3.37 16.62
N ARG A 149 4.24 3.40 15.30
CA ARG A 149 4.76 4.50 14.46
C ARG A 149 3.67 5.21 13.69
N GLN A 150 2.77 4.47 13.06
CA GLN A 150 1.68 5.01 12.26
C GLN A 150 0.35 4.46 12.75
N HIS A 151 -0.69 5.26 12.71
CA HIS A 151 -2.07 4.85 12.88
C HIS A 151 -2.97 5.80 12.11
N GLY A 152 -3.87 5.27 11.30
CA GLY A 152 -4.83 6.06 10.53
C GLY A 152 -6.09 5.28 10.20
N ARG A 153 -7.14 6.01 9.86
CA ARG A 153 -8.43 5.45 9.45
C ARG A 153 -8.68 5.74 7.98
N ALA A 154 -9.29 4.82 7.28
CA ALA A 154 -9.67 5.04 5.87
C ALA A 154 -10.66 6.21 5.71
N ALA A 155 -11.44 6.53 6.75
CA ALA A 155 -12.30 7.72 6.76
C ALA A 155 -11.54 9.05 6.69
N ASP A 156 -10.24 9.06 7.07
CA ASP A 156 -9.38 10.25 7.04
C ASP A 156 -8.66 10.43 5.70
N MET A 157 -8.88 9.52 4.74
CA MET A 157 -8.36 9.64 3.37
C MET A 157 -9.01 10.82 2.66
N ALA A 158 -8.20 11.62 1.97
CA ALA A 158 -8.69 12.70 1.12
C ALA A 158 -9.51 12.18 -0.07
N PHE A 159 -9.13 11.02 -0.59
CA PHE A 159 -9.80 10.34 -1.68
C PHE A 159 -10.21 8.94 -1.22
N PRO A 160 -11.51 8.68 -0.98
CA PRO A 160 -12.01 7.38 -0.53
C PRO A 160 -11.76 6.25 -1.53
N ILE A 161 -11.66 5.01 -1.05
CA ILE A 161 -11.31 3.82 -1.85
C ILE A 161 -12.15 3.66 -3.13
N PRO A 162 -13.51 3.74 -3.13
CA PRO A 162 -14.28 3.62 -4.36
C PRO A 162 -13.97 4.73 -5.39
N MET A 163 -13.77 5.96 -4.91
CA MET A 163 -13.40 7.11 -5.74
C MET A 163 -12.01 6.92 -6.37
N LEU A 164 -11.02 6.40 -5.60
CA LEU A 164 -9.69 6.09 -6.13
C LEU A 164 -9.75 5.08 -7.28
N LEU A 165 -10.47 3.97 -7.09
CA LEU A 165 -10.61 2.93 -8.13
C LEU A 165 -11.31 3.47 -9.37
N ALA A 166 -12.36 4.28 -9.21
CA ALA A 166 -13.05 4.93 -10.32
C ALA A 166 -12.10 5.87 -11.07
N TYR A 167 -11.36 6.73 -10.35
CA TYR A 167 -10.39 7.66 -10.91
C TYR A 167 -9.28 6.93 -11.69
N ILE A 168 -8.67 5.90 -11.09
CA ILE A 168 -7.62 5.08 -11.74
C ILE A 168 -8.17 4.43 -13.01
N SER A 169 -9.40 3.91 -12.97
CA SER A 169 -10.04 3.25 -14.12
C SER A 169 -10.31 4.20 -15.30
N GLY A 170 -10.38 5.50 -15.03
CA GLY A 170 -10.46 6.55 -16.05
C GLY A 170 -9.15 6.79 -16.79
N ILE A 171 -8.02 6.42 -16.18
CA ILE A 171 -6.67 6.61 -16.72
C ILE A 171 -6.14 5.32 -17.35
N MET A 172 -6.28 4.20 -16.63
CA MET A 172 -5.82 2.88 -17.08
C MET A 172 -6.81 1.79 -16.66
N THR A 173 -6.98 0.77 -17.48
CA THR A 173 -7.80 -0.38 -17.12
C THR A 173 -7.20 -1.10 -15.92
N LEU A 174 -8.02 -1.35 -14.89
CA LEU A 174 -7.68 -2.25 -13.80
C LEU A 174 -8.20 -3.65 -14.12
N GLU A 175 -7.38 -4.66 -13.92
CA GLU A 175 -7.69 -6.06 -14.21
C GLU A 175 -7.86 -6.86 -12.91
N PRO A 176 -8.56 -8.00 -12.93
CA PRO A 176 -8.64 -8.88 -11.78
C PRO A 176 -7.24 -9.27 -11.27
N GLY A 177 -7.02 -9.12 -9.96
CA GLY A 177 -5.74 -9.37 -9.31
C GLY A 177 -4.82 -8.16 -9.25
N ASP A 178 -5.12 -7.04 -9.90
CA ASP A 178 -4.37 -5.80 -9.71
C ASP A 178 -4.50 -5.31 -8.26
N LEU A 179 -3.42 -4.73 -7.75
CA LEU A 179 -3.33 -4.21 -6.38
C LEU A 179 -3.32 -2.68 -6.42
N VAL A 180 -4.15 -2.09 -5.57
CA VAL A 180 -4.14 -0.63 -5.34
C VAL A 180 -3.70 -0.38 -3.89
N LEU A 181 -2.63 0.39 -3.70
CA LEU A 181 -2.15 0.91 -2.42
C LEU A 181 -2.77 2.29 -2.21
N THR A 182 -3.45 2.48 -1.08
CA THR A 182 -4.39 3.59 -0.90
C THR A 182 -3.80 4.85 -0.28
N GLY A 183 -2.51 4.84 0.01
CA GLY A 183 -1.80 5.91 0.73
C GLY A 183 -1.60 5.59 2.19
N THR A 184 -0.60 6.22 2.78
CA THR A 184 -0.15 6.00 4.16
C THR A 184 -0.52 7.18 5.07
N PRO A 185 -0.87 6.95 6.36
CA PRO A 185 -1.00 8.02 7.34
C PRO A 185 0.37 8.57 7.79
N GLU A 186 0.37 9.63 8.59
CA GLU A 186 1.56 10.20 9.21
C GLU A 186 2.30 9.20 10.12
N GLY A 187 3.54 9.53 10.48
CA GLY A 187 4.41 8.72 11.33
C GLY A 187 5.36 7.81 10.54
N VAL A 188 5.59 8.10 9.25
CA VAL A 188 6.62 7.41 8.46
C VAL A 188 8.00 7.63 9.06
N GLY A 189 8.88 6.65 8.94
CA GLY A 189 10.21 6.73 9.55
C GLY A 189 11.20 5.73 9.00
N PRO A 190 12.50 5.96 9.30
CA PRO A 190 13.57 5.15 8.75
C PRO A 190 13.55 3.72 9.30
N LEU A 191 14.00 2.80 8.44
CA LEU A 191 14.27 1.40 8.74
C LEU A 191 15.78 1.17 8.72
N VAL A 192 16.26 0.33 9.64
CA VAL A 192 17.65 -0.13 9.68
C VAL A 192 17.69 -1.65 9.70
N ALA A 193 18.82 -2.23 9.28
CA ALA A 193 19.01 -3.68 9.32
C ALA A 193 18.86 -4.19 10.76
N GLY A 194 18.11 -5.27 10.93
CA GLY A 194 17.73 -5.84 12.22
C GLY A 194 16.35 -5.40 12.73
N ASP A 195 15.73 -4.41 12.13
CA ASP A 195 14.36 -4.04 12.47
C ASP A 195 13.35 -5.13 12.06
N VAL A 196 12.22 -5.14 12.76
CA VAL A 196 11.02 -5.90 12.39
C VAL A 196 9.88 -4.91 12.20
N VAL A 197 9.31 -4.90 10.99
CA VAL A 197 8.17 -4.05 10.63
C VAL A 197 6.90 -4.86 10.65
N GLU A 198 5.88 -4.32 11.29
CA GLU A 198 4.54 -4.91 11.36
C GLU A 198 3.52 -3.90 10.82
N VAL A 199 2.76 -4.32 9.81
CA VAL A 199 1.62 -3.56 9.29
C VAL A 199 0.34 -4.32 9.62
N GLU A 200 -0.56 -3.66 10.30
CA GLU A 200 -1.86 -4.19 10.70
C GLU A 200 -2.97 -3.45 9.98
N VAL A 201 -3.90 -4.18 9.38
CA VAL A 201 -5.18 -3.63 8.89
C VAL A 201 -6.32 -4.34 9.62
N SER A 202 -7.28 -3.57 10.13
CA SER A 202 -8.41 -4.10 10.88
C SER A 202 -9.15 -5.20 10.10
N GLY A 203 -9.38 -6.35 10.74
CA GLY A 203 -10.02 -7.52 10.13
C GLY A 203 -9.14 -8.36 9.19
N VAL A 204 -7.93 -7.90 8.85
CA VAL A 204 -6.98 -8.64 7.99
C VAL A 204 -5.97 -9.43 8.82
N GLY A 205 -5.35 -8.80 9.79
CA GLY A 205 -4.27 -9.35 10.61
C GLY A 205 -3.01 -8.52 10.51
N VAL A 206 -1.87 -9.13 10.83
CA VAL A 206 -0.56 -8.45 10.90
C VAL A 206 0.39 -9.03 9.86
N LEU A 207 0.84 -8.18 8.96
CA LEU A 207 1.94 -8.45 8.01
C LEU A 207 3.25 -8.11 8.71
N THR A 208 4.13 -9.09 8.86
CA THR A 208 5.42 -8.92 9.56
C THR A 208 6.55 -9.21 8.60
N ASN A 209 7.53 -8.30 8.54
CA ASN A 209 8.70 -8.45 7.67
C ASN A 209 9.97 -8.00 8.43
N PRO A 210 11.02 -8.84 8.49
CA PRO A 210 12.32 -8.42 8.97
C PRO A 210 13.01 -7.52 7.96
N VAL A 211 13.92 -6.66 8.44
CA VAL A 211 14.72 -5.75 7.61
C VAL A 211 16.17 -6.22 7.62
N VAL A 212 16.78 -6.34 6.45
CA VAL A 212 18.19 -6.78 6.30
C VAL A 212 18.97 -5.79 5.43
N ALA A 213 20.29 -5.78 5.59
CA ALA A 213 21.17 -5.07 4.67
C ALA A 213 21.22 -5.80 3.31
N GLY A 214 21.32 -5.05 2.21
CA GLY A 214 21.54 -5.58 0.87
C GLY A 214 23.01 -5.70 0.53
#